data_f9e5f3f76bfec01b05bb78de5d39867d
#
_entry.id   f9e5f3f76bfec01b05bb78de5d39867d
#
_cell.length_a   1.000
_cell.length_b   1.000
_cell.length_c   1.000
_cell.angle_alpha   90.00
_cell.angle_beta   90.00
_cell.angle_gamma   90.00
#
_symmetry.space_group_name_H-M   'P 1'
#
loop_
_entity.id
_entity.type
_entity.pdbx_description
1 polymer ?
#
loop_
_entity_poly.entity_id
_entity_poly.type
_entity_poly.pdbx_seq_one_letter_code
_entity_poly.pdbx_strand_id
1 'polypeptide(L)'
;GANGQVDNVYRRMRMKGESIQRQWPDADISDDLQRRIENKPTDDIELLEATIYDHKRGDYCYHVIDKVSKTEIVYRRRKMSPWVISRYMKVAGEIYGRGPLMTALPDIKTLNKVKELLLKNASLAVAGVYTAADDGVLNPNTVKIVPGAIIPVARNGGSQGPALLALPRSGDFNVSQLVINDMTASIKRILLDESLPPDNMSARSATEIVERMKELAQNLGSAFGRLINETMIPVTAKILEVMDERGLIDMPLRVNGLEVKVTPVAPLAMAQNMEEVNAIMQYMQISQSLGTDGQLAIKTDMLVDYLADKLGVPAAVRNTAAERAVLMEEMRNQQQQQAIAQAMAMQAQAGAGMQALPAPEGAM
;
A
#
# COMPACT_ATOMS: atom_id res chain seq x y z
N GLY A 1 12.21 15.85 6.96
CA GLY A 1 12.69 16.90 6.07
C GLY A 1 11.61 17.87 5.66
N ALA A 2 11.99 18.96 5.03
CA ALA A 2 11.08 20.02 4.58
C ALA A 2 10.03 19.49 3.58
N ASN A 3 10.40 18.52 2.77
CA ASN A 3 9.52 17.88 1.78
C ASN A 3 8.59 16.82 2.37
N GLY A 4 8.56 16.68 3.70
CA GLY A 4 7.78 15.65 4.37
C GLY A 4 8.35 14.22 4.25
N GLN A 5 9.48 14.05 3.59
CA GLN A 5 10.24 12.79 3.55
C GLN A 5 11.09 12.64 4.81
N VAL A 6 11.52 11.40 5.08
CA VAL A 6 12.39 11.10 6.22
C VAL A 6 13.85 11.27 5.78
N ASP A 7 14.51 12.33 6.27
CA ASP A 7 15.89 12.63 5.93
C ASP A 7 16.89 11.88 6.84
N ASN A 8 16.56 11.77 8.13
CA ASN A 8 17.44 11.18 9.12
C ASN A 8 16.82 9.94 9.76
N VAL A 9 17.63 8.91 9.92
CA VAL A 9 17.22 7.63 10.51
C VAL A 9 18.20 7.24 11.60
N TYR A 10 17.68 6.87 12.75
CA TYR A 10 18.46 6.40 13.88
C TYR A 10 17.92 5.05 14.34
N ARG A 11 18.79 4.04 14.42
CA ARG A 11 18.44 2.71 14.90
C ARG A 11 19.36 2.29 16.04
N ARG A 12 18.76 1.93 17.16
CA ARG A 12 19.48 1.22 18.21
C ARG A 12 19.50 -0.26 17.87
N MET A 13 20.65 -0.87 17.94
CA MET A 13 20.82 -2.31 17.75
C MET A 13 21.71 -2.90 18.84
N ARG A 14 21.50 -4.19 19.09
CA ARG A 14 22.39 -5.00 19.94
C ARG A 14 22.98 -6.08 19.08
N MET A 15 24.26 -6.25 19.17
CA MET A 15 25.00 -7.19 18.36
C MET A 15 26.11 -7.82 19.22
N LYS A 16 26.38 -9.09 18.98
CA LYS A 16 27.51 -9.77 19.62
C LYS A 16 28.83 -9.19 19.12
N GLY A 17 29.80 -9.04 20.02
CA GLY A 17 31.10 -8.43 19.71
C GLY A 17 31.79 -9.07 18.51
N GLU A 18 31.81 -10.40 18.44
CA GLU A 18 32.38 -11.17 17.31
C GLU A 18 31.73 -10.90 15.95
N SER A 19 30.48 -10.46 15.95
CA SER A 19 29.70 -10.23 14.72
C SER A 19 29.92 -8.86 14.12
N ILE A 20 30.51 -7.90 14.85
CA ILE A 20 30.73 -6.53 14.40
C ILE A 20 31.65 -6.50 13.18
N GLN A 21 32.80 -7.12 13.26
CA GLN A 21 33.79 -7.14 12.19
C GLN A 21 33.32 -7.97 10.98
N ARG A 22 32.47 -8.97 11.23
CA ARG A 22 31.83 -9.75 10.17
C ARG A 22 30.80 -8.94 9.40
N GLN A 23 30.04 -8.10 10.09
CA GLN A 23 29.02 -7.21 9.49
C GLN A 23 29.67 -6.04 8.75
N TRP A 24 30.72 -5.46 9.32
CA TRP A 24 31.48 -4.35 8.76
C TRP A 24 32.98 -4.70 8.74
N PRO A 25 33.47 -5.28 7.65
CA PRO A 25 34.90 -5.65 7.56
C PRO A 25 35.85 -4.46 7.60
N ASP A 26 35.36 -3.27 7.26
CA ASP A 26 36.05 -1.97 7.29
C ASP A 26 35.82 -1.17 8.60
N ALA A 27 35.32 -1.84 9.66
CA ALA A 27 35.07 -1.18 10.93
C ALA A 27 36.35 -0.74 11.62
N ASP A 28 36.42 0.51 12.03
CA ASP A 28 37.46 1.06 12.89
C ASP A 28 37.13 0.78 14.35
N ILE A 29 37.69 -0.30 14.90
CA ILE A 29 37.41 -0.76 16.24
C ILE A 29 38.41 -0.11 17.21
N SER A 30 37.89 0.76 18.12
CA SER A 30 38.69 1.39 19.14
C SER A 30 39.28 0.35 20.14
N ASP A 31 40.43 0.66 20.72
CA ASP A 31 41.11 -0.24 21.71
C ASP A 31 40.19 -0.66 22.87
N ASP A 32 39.32 0.26 23.33
CA ASP A 32 38.35 -0.01 24.37
C ASP A 32 37.27 -1.02 23.92
N LEU A 33 36.76 -0.85 22.75
CA LEU A 33 35.78 -1.78 22.14
C LEU A 33 36.43 -3.14 21.89
N GLN A 34 37.70 -3.16 21.41
CA GLN A 34 38.44 -4.37 21.17
C GLN A 34 38.65 -5.18 22.46
N ARG A 35 39.08 -4.54 23.55
CA ARG A 35 39.21 -5.17 24.84
C ARG A 35 37.90 -5.76 25.38
N ARG A 36 36.78 -5.07 25.14
CA ARG A 36 35.46 -5.59 25.54
C ARG A 36 35.09 -6.83 24.74
N ILE A 37 35.36 -6.84 23.42
CA ILE A 37 35.15 -7.99 22.57
C ILE A 37 36.03 -9.19 22.95
N GLU A 38 37.31 -8.96 23.19
CA GLU A 38 38.26 -10.00 23.60
C GLU A 38 37.92 -10.62 24.94
N ASN A 39 37.54 -9.78 25.94
CA ASN A 39 37.18 -10.27 27.27
C ASN A 39 35.85 -11.05 27.24
N LYS A 40 34.90 -10.66 26.44
CA LYS A 40 33.57 -11.27 26.34
C LYS A 40 33.01 -11.20 24.93
N PRO A 41 33.42 -12.08 24.02
CA PRO A 41 33.01 -12.04 22.59
C PRO A 41 31.51 -12.27 22.36
N THR A 42 30.84 -12.93 23.28
CA THR A 42 29.42 -13.26 23.23
C THR A 42 28.49 -12.25 23.87
N ASP A 43 29.06 -11.24 24.54
CA ASP A 43 28.25 -10.18 25.15
C ASP A 43 27.63 -9.27 24.09
N ASP A 44 26.46 -8.77 24.41
CA ASP A 44 25.72 -7.84 23.52
C ASP A 44 26.32 -6.43 23.65
N ILE A 45 26.80 -5.90 22.53
CA ILE A 45 27.26 -4.53 22.40
C ILE A 45 26.13 -3.68 21.85
N GLU A 46 25.82 -2.57 22.52
CA GLU A 46 24.81 -1.60 22.07
C GLU A 46 25.45 -0.63 21.07
N LEU A 47 24.94 -0.66 19.82
CA LEU A 47 25.37 0.21 18.75
C LEU A 47 24.23 1.16 18.35
N LEU A 48 24.60 2.33 17.87
CA LEU A 48 23.71 3.30 17.24
C LEU A 48 24.08 3.43 15.76
N GLU A 49 23.19 3.02 14.89
CA GLU A 49 23.26 3.38 13.49
C GLU A 49 22.58 4.72 13.28
N ALA A 50 23.24 5.63 12.58
CA ALA A 50 22.69 6.92 12.20
C ALA A 50 22.90 7.15 10.72
N THR A 51 21.84 7.46 10.02
CA THR A 51 21.90 7.93 8.63
C THR A 51 21.39 9.35 8.61
N ILE A 52 22.21 10.27 8.15
CA ILE A 52 21.95 11.72 8.19
C ILE A 52 22.08 12.26 6.78
N TYR A 53 21.08 13.01 6.32
CA TYR A 53 21.11 13.67 5.02
C TYR A 53 21.91 14.96 5.09
N ASP A 54 22.94 15.07 4.25
CA ASP A 54 23.73 16.29 4.09
C ASP A 54 23.10 17.20 3.01
N HIS A 55 22.33 18.18 3.46
CA HIS A 55 21.66 19.14 2.56
C HIS A 55 22.61 19.96 1.68
N LYS A 56 23.89 20.10 2.05
CA LYS A 56 24.84 20.86 1.26
C LYS A 56 25.36 20.07 0.06
N ARG A 57 25.53 18.77 0.23
CA ARG A 57 26.07 17.87 -0.78
C ARG A 57 25.01 17.03 -1.50
N GLY A 58 23.82 16.89 -0.91
CA GLY A 58 22.75 16.08 -1.47
C GLY A 58 22.98 14.57 -1.33
N ASP A 59 23.81 14.15 -0.37
CA ASP A 59 24.13 12.75 -0.08
C ASP A 59 23.78 12.35 1.36
N TYR A 60 23.88 11.06 1.66
CA TYR A 60 23.63 10.51 2.98
C TYR A 60 24.92 10.08 3.64
N CYS A 61 25.13 10.51 4.89
CA CYS A 61 26.19 10.06 5.78
C CYS A 61 25.67 8.92 6.64
N TYR A 62 26.28 7.75 6.53
CA TYR A 62 25.97 6.57 7.33
C TYR A 62 27.04 6.39 8.40
N HIS A 63 26.63 6.33 9.65
CA HIS A 63 27.47 6.21 10.83
C HIS A 63 27.04 5.00 11.66
N VAL A 64 28.01 4.26 12.18
CA VAL A 64 27.80 3.28 13.26
C VAL A 64 28.65 3.70 14.44
N ILE A 65 28.02 3.87 15.59
CA ILE A 65 28.66 4.42 16.80
C ILE A 65 28.47 3.42 17.92
N ASP A 66 29.55 3.12 18.65
CA ASP A 66 29.47 2.42 19.92
C ASP A 66 28.87 3.35 20.98
N LYS A 67 27.77 2.94 21.59
CA LYS A 67 27.04 3.75 22.55
C LYS A 67 27.83 3.98 23.87
N VAL A 68 28.70 3.05 24.24
CA VAL A 68 29.45 3.11 25.51
C VAL A 68 30.64 4.02 25.34
N SER A 69 31.53 3.75 24.38
CA SER A 69 32.73 4.57 24.14
C SER A 69 32.42 5.86 23.39
N LYS A 70 31.22 5.96 22.75
CA LYS A 70 30.83 7.08 21.89
C LYS A 70 31.77 7.28 20.71
N THR A 71 32.48 6.24 20.30
CA THR A 71 33.38 6.23 19.14
C THR A 71 32.64 5.81 17.90
N GLU A 72 32.98 6.44 16.78
CA GLU A 72 32.50 6.04 15.46
C GLU A 72 33.27 4.79 15.03
N ILE A 73 32.53 3.76 14.61
CA ILE A 73 33.07 2.47 14.15
C ILE A 73 33.08 2.42 12.63
N VAL A 74 32.07 2.98 11.99
CA VAL A 74 31.89 2.98 10.53
C VAL A 74 31.39 4.33 10.09
N TYR A 75 32.04 4.86 9.04
CA TYR A 75 31.59 6.03 8.30
C TYR A 75 31.56 5.72 6.81
N ARG A 76 30.41 5.94 6.18
CA ARG A 76 30.27 5.78 4.73
C ARG A 76 29.39 6.87 4.16
N ARG A 77 29.69 7.31 2.95
CA ARG A 77 28.82 8.20 2.17
C ARG A 77 28.10 7.40 1.09
N ARG A 78 26.82 7.72 0.91
CA ARG A 78 25.97 7.07 -0.09
C ARG A 78 25.11 8.11 -0.80
N LYS A 79 24.90 7.93 -2.11
CA LYS A 79 24.00 8.79 -2.89
C LYS A 79 22.55 8.62 -2.47
N MET A 80 22.15 7.41 -2.11
CA MET A 80 20.79 7.10 -1.66
C MET A 80 20.79 6.60 -0.22
N SER A 81 19.69 6.84 0.49
CA SER A 81 19.50 6.29 1.84
C SER A 81 19.58 4.76 1.82
N PRO A 82 20.32 4.12 2.75
CA PRO A 82 20.28 2.66 2.91
C PRO A 82 18.93 2.16 3.45
N TRP A 83 18.06 3.06 3.87
CA TRP A 83 16.78 2.75 4.50
C TRP A 83 15.61 3.13 3.59
N VAL A 84 14.65 2.22 3.49
CA VAL A 84 13.33 2.52 2.96
C VAL A 84 12.37 2.62 4.14
N ILE A 85 11.78 3.80 4.31
CA ILE A 85 10.88 4.09 5.43
C ILE A 85 9.49 4.34 4.90
N SER A 86 8.59 3.46 5.27
CA SER A 86 7.18 3.49 4.87
C SER A 86 6.30 3.92 6.03
N ARG A 87 5.36 4.82 5.75
CA ARG A 87 4.33 5.27 6.70
C ARG A 87 2.96 5.02 6.10
N TYR A 88 2.13 4.29 6.80
CA TYR A 88 0.77 4.03 6.34
C TYR A 88 -0.07 5.31 6.33
N MET A 89 -0.10 6.02 7.46
CA MET A 89 -0.77 7.32 7.60
C MET A 89 0.16 8.31 8.28
N LYS A 90 0.23 9.54 7.76
CA LYS A 90 1.00 10.64 8.35
C LYS A 90 0.05 11.64 8.96
N VAL A 91 0.26 11.98 10.22
CA VAL A 91 -0.45 13.06 10.91
C VAL A 91 0.46 14.27 10.98
N ALA A 92 -0.11 15.46 10.77
CA ALA A 92 0.65 16.72 10.85
C ALA A 92 1.26 16.88 12.26
N GLY A 93 2.55 17.23 12.31
CA GLY A 93 3.30 17.37 13.55
C GLY A 93 3.87 16.08 14.13
N GLU A 94 3.55 14.90 13.58
CA GLU A 94 4.13 13.62 14.02
C GLU A 94 5.26 13.17 13.10
N ILE A 95 6.31 12.62 13.71
CA ILE A 95 7.47 12.06 13.00
C ILE A 95 7.16 10.66 12.51
N TYR A 96 6.53 9.85 13.36
CA TYR A 96 6.18 8.46 13.06
C TYR A 96 4.83 8.35 12.34
N GLY A 97 4.71 7.37 11.45
CA GLY A 97 3.44 7.03 10.83
C GLY A 97 2.51 6.30 11.79
N ARG A 98 1.21 6.46 11.60
CA ARG A 98 0.18 5.68 12.30
C ARG A 98 -0.30 4.56 11.40
N GLY A 99 -0.39 3.35 11.94
CA GLY A 99 -0.97 2.20 11.26
C GLY A 99 -2.45 2.01 11.65
N PRO A 100 -3.23 1.23 10.88
CA PRO A 100 -4.63 0.96 11.18
C PRO A 100 -4.82 0.27 12.53
N LEU A 101 -3.86 -0.55 12.97
CA LEU A 101 -3.85 -1.16 14.30
C LEU A 101 -3.86 -0.13 15.44
N MET A 102 -3.24 1.04 15.26
CA MET A 102 -3.27 2.09 16.29
C MET A 102 -4.69 2.66 16.46
N THR A 103 -5.44 2.75 15.38
CA THR A 103 -6.85 3.18 15.40
C THR A 103 -7.75 2.11 16.02
N ALA A 104 -7.50 0.83 15.71
CA ALA A 104 -8.27 -0.28 16.24
C ALA A 104 -7.88 -0.68 17.69
N LEU A 105 -6.74 -0.20 18.20
CA LEU A 105 -6.19 -0.61 19.49
C LEU A 105 -7.14 -0.45 20.69
N PRO A 106 -7.91 0.65 20.83
CA PRO A 106 -8.90 0.78 21.91
C PRO A 106 -9.96 -0.33 21.85
N ASP A 107 -10.51 -0.59 20.67
CA ASP A 107 -11.53 -1.62 20.44
C ASP A 107 -10.98 -3.02 20.73
N ILE A 108 -9.75 -3.30 20.29
CA ILE A 108 -9.05 -4.58 20.56
C ILE A 108 -8.86 -4.78 22.06
N LYS A 109 -8.41 -3.73 22.79
CA LYS A 109 -8.24 -3.82 24.25
C LYS A 109 -9.56 -4.07 24.96
N THR A 110 -10.62 -3.38 24.55
CA THR A 110 -11.96 -3.55 25.10
C THR A 110 -12.50 -4.95 24.80
N LEU A 111 -12.37 -5.42 23.57
CA LEU A 111 -12.77 -6.78 23.17
C LEU A 111 -12.05 -7.85 23.98
N ASN A 112 -10.73 -7.72 24.17
CA ASN A 112 -9.95 -8.64 24.99
C ASN A 112 -10.44 -8.65 26.43
N LYS A 113 -10.77 -7.48 26.99
CA LYS A 113 -11.29 -7.38 28.35
C LYS A 113 -12.69 -8.00 28.49
N VAL A 114 -13.57 -7.77 27.51
CA VAL A 114 -14.91 -8.40 27.49
C VAL A 114 -14.78 -9.92 27.40
N LYS A 115 -13.90 -10.44 26.51
CA LYS A 115 -13.64 -11.89 26.41
C LYS A 115 -13.06 -12.48 27.70
N GLU A 116 -12.15 -11.77 28.38
CA GLU A 116 -11.61 -12.20 29.66
C GLU A 116 -12.74 -12.31 30.71
N LEU A 117 -13.60 -11.29 30.81
CA LEU A 117 -14.74 -11.29 31.74
C LEU A 117 -15.75 -12.39 31.41
N LEU A 118 -16.02 -12.60 30.10
CA LEU A 118 -16.90 -13.67 29.63
C LEU A 118 -16.37 -15.06 30.03
N LEU A 119 -15.09 -15.31 29.85
CA LEU A 119 -14.45 -16.56 30.23
C LEU A 119 -14.48 -16.76 31.75
N LYS A 120 -14.24 -15.72 32.54
CA LYS A 120 -14.36 -15.77 33.99
C LYS A 120 -15.81 -16.10 34.42
N ASN A 121 -16.79 -15.43 33.81
CA ASN A 121 -18.20 -15.73 34.09
C ASN A 121 -18.57 -17.13 33.65
N ALA A 122 -18.08 -17.61 32.50
CA ALA A 122 -18.30 -18.96 32.04
C ALA A 122 -17.70 -20.00 33.01
N SER A 123 -16.50 -19.77 33.52
CA SER A 123 -15.89 -20.67 34.50
C SER A 123 -16.65 -20.69 35.84
N LEU A 124 -17.13 -19.54 36.29
CA LEU A 124 -18.02 -19.46 37.48
C LEU A 124 -19.35 -20.18 37.23
N ALA A 125 -19.91 -20.07 36.02
CA ALA A 125 -21.15 -20.72 35.65
C ALA A 125 -21.04 -22.26 35.60
N VAL A 126 -19.89 -22.77 35.15
CA VAL A 126 -19.59 -24.22 35.02
C VAL A 126 -19.28 -24.83 36.40
N ALA A 127 -18.36 -24.20 37.13
CA ALA A 127 -17.92 -24.72 38.44
C ALA A 127 -18.96 -24.48 39.55
N GLY A 128 -19.83 -23.47 39.36
CA GLY A 128 -20.77 -23.01 40.36
C GLY A 128 -20.12 -22.22 41.51
N VAL A 129 -20.86 -21.36 42.12
CA VAL A 129 -20.53 -20.72 43.39
C VAL A 129 -21.72 -21.01 44.32
N TYR A 130 -21.43 -21.48 45.50
CA TYR A 130 -22.47 -21.88 46.43
C TYR A 130 -22.38 -20.99 47.65
N THR A 131 -23.53 -20.67 48.19
CA THR A 131 -23.68 -20.05 49.54
C THR A 131 -23.97 -21.13 50.53
N ALA A 132 -23.29 -21.16 51.64
CA ALA A 132 -23.55 -22.03 52.79
C ALA A 132 -24.03 -21.20 53.98
N ALA A 133 -24.93 -21.75 54.80
CA ALA A 133 -25.36 -21.09 56.03
C ALA A 133 -24.16 -20.97 57.01
N ASP A 134 -23.95 -19.77 57.59
CA ASP A 134 -22.90 -19.49 58.54
C ASP A 134 -23.53 -18.94 59.82
N ASP A 135 -23.00 -19.37 60.97
CA ASP A 135 -23.47 -18.99 62.28
C ASP A 135 -22.89 -17.63 62.78
N GLY A 136 -22.47 -16.76 61.91
CA GLY A 136 -22.28 -15.34 62.25
C GLY A 136 -20.83 -14.78 62.11
N VAL A 137 -19.93 -15.46 61.43
CA VAL A 137 -18.54 -14.96 61.27
C VAL A 137 -18.17 -14.81 59.77
N LEU A 138 -18.97 -14.03 59.05
CA LEU A 138 -18.59 -13.68 57.66
C LEU A 138 -17.65 -12.48 57.70
N ASN A 139 -16.38 -12.69 57.35
CA ASN A 139 -15.45 -11.59 57.13
C ASN A 139 -15.46 -11.20 55.64
N PRO A 140 -16.05 -10.05 55.23
CA PRO A 140 -16.16 -9.68 53.80
C PRO A 140 -14.82 -9.51 53.10
N ASN A 141 -13.73 -9.31 53.83
CA ASN A 141 -12.37 -9.16 53.27
C ASN A 141 -11.71 -10.49 52.90
N THR A 142 -12.21 -11.62 53.37
CA THR A 142 -11.68 -12.95 53.08
C THR A 142 -12.43 -13.72 52.02
N VAL A 143 -13.61 -13.26 51.61
CA VAL A 143 -14.49 -13.91 50.63
C VAL A 143 -13.93 -13.66 49.25
N LYS A 144 -13.48 -14.71 48.55
CA LYS A 144 -13.06 -14.65 47.15
C LYS A 144 -14.09 -15.41 46.28
N ILE A 145 -14.66 -14.72 45.30
CA ILE A 145 -15.53 -15.35 44.32
C ILE A 145 -14.65 -15.99 43.24
N VAL A 146 -14.39 -17.29 43.41
CA VAL A 146 -13.62 -18.12 42.47
C VAL A 146 -14.45 -19.34 42.08
N PRO A 147 -14.19 -20.00 40.94
CA PRO A 147 -14.87 -21.22 40.55
C PRO A 147 -14.84 -22.28 41.68
N GLY A 148 -15.98 -22.83 42.02
CA GLY A 148 -16.11 -23.83 43.11
C GLY A 148 -16.04 -23.26 44.51
N ALA A 149 -16.04 -21.94 44.72
CA ALA A 149 -16.02 -21.35 46.04
C ALA A 149 -17.34 -21.59 46.79
N ILE A 150 -17.23 -21.91 48.08
CA ILE A 150 -18.34 -21.97 49.05
C ILE A 150 -18.27 -20.76 49.95
N ILE A 151 -19.22 -19.87 49.88
CA ILE A 151 -19.27 -18.63 50.68
C ILE A 151 -20.25 -18.83 51.84
N PRO A 152 -19.80 -18.78 53.10
CA PRO A 152 -20.68 -18.88 54.26
C PRO A 152 -21.56 -17.63 54.35
N VAL A 153 -22.87 -17.84 54.55
CA VAL A 153 -23.87 -16.77 54.76
C VAL A 153 -24.75 -17.08 55.94
N ALA A 154 -25.19 -16.05 56.66
CA ALA A 154 -25.97 -16.21 57.91
C ALA A 154 -27.34 -16.94 57.71
N ARG A 155 -27.95 -16.80 56.51
CA ARG A 155 -29.18 -17.51 56.13
C ARG A 155 -29.27 -17.71 54.63
N ASN A 156 -29.65 -18.92 54.19
CA ASN A 156 -30.00 -19.25 52.82
C ASN A 156 -31.53 -19.37 52.71
N GLY A 157 -32.23 -18.26 52.36
CA GLY A 157 -33.61 -18.30 51.93
C GLY A 157 -34.68 -18.57 52.99
N GLY A 158 -34.45 -18.24 54.27
CA GLY A 158 -35.46 -18.34 55.34
C GLY A 158 -35.11 -19.39 56.39
N SER A 159 -36.01 -19.59 57.42
CA SER A 159 -35.75 -20.43 58.60
C SER A 159 -35.62 -21.92 58.31
N GLN A 160 -36.00 -22.37 57.11
CA GLN A 160 -35.87 -23.77 56.63
C GLN A 160 -35.23 -23.88 55.27
N GLY A 161 -34.46 -22.91 54.86
CA GLY A 161 -33.76 -22.94 53.56
C GLY A 161 -32.66 -23.99 53.55
N PRO A 162 -32.23 -24.48 52.34
CA PRO A 162 -31.16 -25.45 52.20
C PRO A 162 -29.86 -24.88 52.73
N ALA A 163 -29.08 -25.76 53.38
CA ALA A 163 -27.75 -25.40 53.92
C ALA A 163 -26.76 -24.94 52.83
N LEU A 164 -26.96 -25.35 51.61
CA LEU A 164 -26.17 -24.99 50.44
C LEU A 164 -27.10 -24.52 49.33
N LEU A 165 -26.91 -23.30 48.83
CA LEU A 165 -27.69 -22.74 47.73
C LEU A 165 -26.74 -22.24 46.63
N ALA A 166 -27.02 -22.60 45.38
CA ALA A 166 -26.27 -22.08 44.25
C ALA A 166 -26.50 -20.56 44.09
N LEU A 167 -25.47 -19.78 43.97
CA LEU A 167 -25.58 -18.36 43.71
C LEU A 167 -26.22 -18.14 42.33
N PRO A 168 -27.33 -17.32 42.26
CA PRO A 168 -27.98 -17.08 40.99
C PRO A 168 -26.99 -16.45 40.01
N ARG A 169 -27.02 -16.91 38.76
CA ARG A 169 -26.15 -16.41 37.71
C ARG A 169 -26.43 -14.96 37.41
N SER A 170 -25.43 -14.12 37.52
CA SER A 170 -25.50 -12.70 37.17
C SER A 170 -24.79 -12.50 35.81
N GLY A 171 -25.53 -12.05 34.79
CA GLY A 171 -25.03 -11.68 33.49
C GLY A 171 -25.73 -12.41 32.33
N ASP A 172 -25.98 -11.66 31.26
CA ASP A 172 -26.55 -12.18 30.03
C ASP A 172 -25.42 -12.47 29.02
N PHE A 173 -25.23 -13.76 28.72
CA PHE A 173 -24.24 -14.19 27.73
C PHE A 173 -24.60 -13.74 26.32
N ASN A 174 -25.90 -13.57 26.01
CA ASN A 174 -26.35 -13.13 24.68
C ASN A 174 -25.96 -11.69 24.42
N VAL A 175 -26.11 -10.80 25.40
CA VAL A 175 -25.67 -9.40 25.29
C VAL A 175 -24.14 -9.32 25.12
N SER A 176 -23.40 -10.13 25.87
CA SER A 176 -21.94 -10.19 25.75
C SER A 176 -21.50 -10.66 24.36
N GLN A 177 -22.19 -11.64 23.78
CA GLN A 177 -21.91 -12.15 22.43
C GLN A 177 -22.24 -11.10 21.36
N LEU A 178 -23.35 -10.35 21.52
CA LEU A 178 -23.68 -9.26 20.61
C LEU A 178 -22.58 -8.18 20.59
N VAL A 179 -22.12 -7.77 21.76
CA VAL A 179 -21.03 -6.77 21.89
C VAL A 179 -19.73 -7.29 21.26
N ILE A 180 -19.39 -8.57 21.47
CA ILE A 180 -18.20 -9.19 20.87
C ILE A 180 -18.29 -9.18 19.34
N ASN A 181 -19.45 -9.52 18.78
CA ASN A 181 -19.67 -9.56 17.34
C ASN A 181 -19.58 -8.15 16.73
N ASP A 182 -20.21 -7.16 17.35
CA ASP A 182 -20.16 -5.77 16.89
C ASP A 182 -18.75 -5.19 16.93
N MET A 183 -18.02 -5.39 18.04
CA MET A 183 -16.63 -4.97 18.15
C MET A 183 -15.72 -5.69 17.15
N THR A 184 -15.96 -6.98 16.91
CA THR A 184 -15.19 -7.76 15.92
C THR A 184 -15.44 -7.22 14.52
N ALA A 185 -16.67 -6.89 14.16
CA ALA A 185 -17.01 -6.29 12.88
C ALA A 185 -16.36 -4.88 12.73
N SER A 186 -16.41 -4.05 13.79
CA SER A 186 -15.75 -2.75 13.81
C SER A 186 -14.23 -2.88 13.55
N ILE A 187 -13.55 -3.79 14.25
CA ILE A 187 -12.12 -4.04 14.10
C ILE A 187 -11.81 -4.51 12.68
N LYS A 188 -12.58 -5.45 12.13
CA LYS A 188 -12.42 -5.94 10.76
C LYS A 188 -12.54 -4.82 9.74
N ARG A 189 -13.53 -3.95 9.88
CA ARG A 189 -13.72 -2.78 9.00
C ARG A 189 -12.54 -1.82 9.06
N ILE A 190 -12.03 -1.50 10.26
CA ILE A 190 -10.86 -0.63 10.43
C ILE A 190 -9.62 -1.26 9.78
N LEU A 191 -9.47 -2.59 9.85
CA LEU A 191 -8.34 -3.33 9.28
C LEU A 191 -8.54 -3.69 7.81
N LEU A 192 -9.67 -3.32 7.19
CA LEU A 192 -10.03 -3.63 5.80
C LEU A 192 -10.17 -5.14 5.50
N ASP A 193 -10.39 -5.96 6.54
CA ASP A 193 -10.53 -7.43 6.40
C ASP A 193 -11.84 -7.83 5.69
N GLU A 194 -12.88 -7.00 5.79
CA GLU A 194 -14.15 -7.24 5.10
C GLU A 194 -14.11 -6.94 3.59
N SER A 195 -13.14 -6.16 3.15
CA SER A 195 -12.97 -5.78 1.74
C SER A 195 -12.30 -6.88 0.90
N LEU A 196 -11.68 -7.85 1.55
CA LEU A 196 -11.06 -8.98 0.88
C LEU A 196 -12.10 -10.08 0.58
N PRO A 197 -12.11 -10.67 -0.63
CA PRO A 197 -12.99 -11.78 -0.92
C PRO A 197 -12.63 -12.96 -0.01
N PRO A 198 -13.62 -13.59 0.66
CA PRO A 198 -13.35 -14.78 1.45
C PRO A 198 -12.86 -15.92 0.54
N ASP A 199 -11.81 -16.63 0.97
CA ASP A 199 -11.13 -17.70 0.22
C ASP A 199 -12.03 -18.85 -0.23
N ASN A 200 -13.24 -18.98 0.35
CA ASN A 200 -14.15 -20.12 0.19
C ASN A 200 -15.26 -19.90 -0.84
N MET A 201 -15.25 -18.84 -1.63
CA MET A 201 -16.33 -18.61 -2.60
C MET A 201 -15.93 -19.07 -4.00
N SER A 202 -16.80 -19.93 -4.57
CA SER A 202 -16.71 -20.43 -5.95
C SER A 202 -16.57 -19.30 -6.96
N ALA A 203 -15.90 -19.60 -8.07
CA ALA A 203 -15.49 -18.72 -9.16
C ALA A 203 -16.40 -17.52 -9.37
N ARG A 204 -15.94 -16.35 -8.93
CA ARG A 204 -16.58 -15.05 -9.19
C ARG A 204 -16.17 -14.53 -10.56
N SER A 205 -17.03 -13.73 -11.15
CA SER A 205 -16.70 -13.10 -12.44
C SER A 205 -15.50 -12.14 -12.26
N ALA A 206 -14.66 -12.04 -13.28
CA ALA A 206 -13.53 -11.10 -13.27
C ALA A 206 -13.98 -9.66 -12.95
N THR A 207 -15.20 -9.28 -13.35
CA THR A 207 -15.81 -7.98 -13.07
C THR A 207 -16.02 -7.73 -11.58
N GLU A 208 -16.47 -8.72 -10.82
CA GLU A 208 -16.68 -8.59 -9.36
C GLU A 208 -15.36 -8.40 -8.62
N ILE A 209 -14.31 -9.10 -9.06
CA ILE A 209 -12.95 -8.94 -8.49
C ILE A 209 -12.45 -7.51 -8.73
N VAL A 210 -12.64 -6.97 -9.94
CA VAL A 210 -12.23 -5.61 -10.29
C VAL A 210 -12.99 -4.57 -9.46
N GLU A 211 -14.30 -4.73 -9.30
CA GLU A 211 -15.13 -3.83 -8.49
C GLU A 211 -14.68 -3.80 -7.02
N ARG A 212 -14.41 -4.97 -6.43
CA ARG A 212 -13.89 -5.06 -5.05
C ARG A 212 -12.50 -4.49 -4.89
N MET A 213 -11.63 -4.70 -5.89
CA MET A 213 -10.31 -4.06 -5.89
C MET A 213 -10.43 -2.53 -5.98
N LYS A 214 -11.41 -2.02 -6.71
CA LYS A 214 -11.73 -0.59 -6.78
C LYS A 214 -12.20 -0.06 -5.43
N GLU A 215 -13.10 -0.77 -4.76
CA GLU A 215 -13.58 -0.42 -3.43
C GLU A 215 -12.43 -0.43 -2.41
N LEU A 216 -11.57 -1.45 -2.43
CA LEU A 216 -10.38 -1.51 -1.60
C LEU A 216 -9.43 -0.33 -1.88
N ALA A 217 -9.25 0.03 -3.15
CA ALA A 217 -8.43 1.19 -3.55
C ALA A 217 -8.99 2.50 -3.01
N GLN A 218 -10.30 2.69 -3.05
CA GLN A 218 -10.99 3.86 -2.50
C GLN A 218 -10.85 3.91 -0.97
N ASN A 219 -11.04 2.78 -0.29
CA ASN A 219 -10.90 2.67 1.17
C ASN A 219 -9.45 2.88 1.64
N LEU A 220 -8.47 2.40 0.89
CA LEU A 220 -7.06 2.68 1.15
C LEU A 220 -6.67 4.14 0.85
N GLY A 221 -7.31 4.76 -0.13
CA GLY A 221 -7.18 6.18 -0.47
C GLY A 221 -5.73 6.69 -0.47
N SER A 222 -5.46 7.71 0.36
CA SER A 222 -4.13 8.33 0.47
C SER A 222 -3.04 7.40 1.01
N ALA A 223 -3.40 6.34 1.75
CA ALA A 223 -2.42 5.38 2.28
C ALA A 223 -1.80 4.55 1.15
N PHE A 224 -2.58 4.15 0.15
CA PHE A 224 -2.07 3.42 -1.01
C PHE A 224 -1.06 4.24 -1.84
N GLY A 225 -1.40 5.49 -2.16
CA GLY A 225 -0.48 6.39 -2.87
C GLY A 225 0.82 6.61 -2.09
N ARG A 226 0.74 6.65 -0.76
CA ARG A 226 1.92 6.76 0.10
C ARG A 226 2.76 5.49 0.10
N LEU A 227 2.15 4.31 0.17
CA LEU A 227 2.86 3.02 0.08
C LEU A 227 3.60 2.87 -1.25
N ILE A 228 3.01 3.33 -2.36
CA ILE A 228 3.71 3.38 -3.65
C ILE A 228 4.94 4.31 -3.56
N ASN A 229 4.75 5.54 -3.10
CA ASN A 229 5.81 6.55 -3.11
C ASN A 229 6.89 6.33 -2.03
N GLU A 230 6.52 5.84 -0.84
CA GLU A 230 7.45 5.66 0.27
C GLU A 230 8.02 4.22 0.36
N THR A 231 7.40 3.24 -0.32
CA THR A 231 7.86 1.84 -0.26
C THR A 231 8.26 1.30 -1.63
N MET A 232 7.31 1.21 -2.56
CA MET A 232 7.55 0.49 -3.83
C MET A 232 8.62 1.17 -4.68
N ILE A 233 8.50 2.47 -4.91
CA ILE A 233 9.46 3.24 -5.71
C ILE A 233 10.85 3.24 -5.06
N PRO A 234 11.02 3.58 -3.76
CA PRO A 234 12.33 3.54 -3.12
C PRO A 234 12.96 2.16 -3.04
N VAL A 235 12.17 1.08 -2.81
CA VAL A 235 12.68 -0.30 -2.81
C VAL A 235 13.21 -0.67 -4.20
N THR A 236 12.44 -0.37 -5.25
CA THR A 236 12.87 -0.65 -6.64
C THR A 236 14.12 0.14 -6.99
N ALA A 237 14.16 1.43 -6.66
CA ALA A 237 15.34 2.26 -6.89
C ALA A 237 16.58 1.72 -6.13
N LYS A 238 16.38 1.24 -4.90
CA LYS A 238 17.46 0.64 -4.11
C LYS A 238 17.96 -0.69 -4.67
N ILE A 239 17.06 -1.52 -5.20
CA ILE A 239 17.46 -2.76 -5.91
C ILE A 239 18.30 -2.42 -7.13
N LEU A 240 17.88 -1.44 -7.93
CA LEU A 240 18.61 -0.99 -9.10
C LEU A 240 19.99 -0.42 -8.73
N GLU A 241 20.09 0.38 -7.65
CA GLU A 241 21.38 0.87 -7.14
C GLU A 241 22.32 -0.28 -6.76
N VAL A 242 21.81 -1.31 -6.07
CA VAL A 242 22.61 -2.49 -5.70
C VAL A 242 23.03 -3.31 -6.92
N MET A 243 22.20 -3.38 -7.94
CA MET A 243 22.54 -4.05 -9.20
C MET A 243 23.63 -3.28 -9.96
N ASP A 244 23.57 -1.95 -9.97
CA ASP A 244 24.60 -1.08 -10.54
C ASP A 244 25.94 -1.21 -9.79
N GLU A 245 25.92 -1.14 -8.44
CA GLU A 245 27.10 -1.37 -7.59
C GLU A 245 27.78 -2.74 -7.84
N ARG A 246 27.01 -3.75 -8.26
CA ARG A 246 27.50 -5.09 -8.60
C ARG A 246 27.88 -5.27 -10.07
N GLY A 247 27.74 -4.24 -10.89
CA GLY A 247 28.02 -4.28 -12.32
C GLY A 247 27.06 -5.17 -13.13
N LEU A 248 25.84 -5.41 -12.61
CA LEU A 248 24.81 -6.19 -13.32
C LEU A 248 24.04 -5.33 -14.31
N ILE A 249 23.98 -4.04 -14.07
CA ILE A 249 23.34 -3.04 -14.93
C ILE A 249 24.16 -1.75 -14.87
N ASP A 250 24.07 -0.94 -15.92
CA ASP A 250 24.68 0.39 -15.96
C ASP A 250 23.59 1.45 -15.72
N MET A 251 23.76 2.29 -14.70
CA MET A 251 22.87 3.41 -14.42
C MET A 251 23.41 4.73 -15.00
N PRO A 252 22.56 5.61 -15.57
CA PRO A 252 21.10 5.52 -15.69
C PRO A 252 20.68 4.54 -16.79
N LEU A 253 19.59 3.80 -16.51
CA LEU A 253 19.02 2.87 -17.49
C LEU A 253 18.59 3.63 -18.75
N ARG A 254 19.19 3.29 -19.88
CA ARG A 254 18.88 3.90 -21.17
C ARG A 254 18.49 2.83 -22.19
N VAL A 255 17.38 3.05 -22.86
CA VAL A 255 16.96 2.23 -24.00
C VAL A 255 16.88 3.15 -25.21
N ASN A 256 17.65 2.83 -26.25
CA ASN A 256 17.78 3.66 -27.47
C ASN A 256 18.16 5.12 -27.17
N GLY A 257 19.01 5.37 -26.16
CA GLY A 257 19.45 6.71 -25.77
C GLY A 257 18.46 7.50 -24.89
N LEU A 258 17.26 6.95 -24.64
CA LEU A 258 16.25 7.55 -23.77
C LEU A 258 16.37 7.00 -22.35
N GLU A 259 16.26 7.89 -21.39
CA GLU A 259 16.28 7.51 -19.96
C GLU A 259 14.97 6.81 -19.56
N VAL A 260 15.09 5.62 -18.97
CA VAL A 260 13.94 4.79 -18.60
C VAL A 260 13.45 5.18 -17.21
N LYS A 261 12.19 5.57 -17.14
CA LYS A 261 11.50 5.80 -15.88
C LYS A 261 10.83 4.52 -15.40
N VAL A 262 11.15 4.09 -14.18
CA VAL A 262 10.49 2.95 -13.54
C VAL A 262 9.15 3.40 -12.97
N THR A 263 8.06 2.83 -13.47
CA THR A 263 6.71 3.06 -12.94
C THR A 263 6.17 1.78 -12.30
N PRO A 264 5.61 1.85 -11.08
CA PRO A 264 5.04 0.67 -10.45
C PRO A 264 3.73 0.26 -11.16
N VAL A 265 3.65 -0.99 -11.59
CA VAL A 265 2.45 -1.58 -12.19
C VAL A 265 1.82 -2.52 -11.15
N ALA A 266 1.06 -1.97 -10.22
CA ALA A 266 0.29 -2.75 -9.27
C ALA A 266 -1.16 -2.91 -9.75
N PRO A 267 -1.83 -4.06 -9.57
CA PRO A 267 -3.24 -4.24 -9.94
C PRO A 267 -4.16 -3.18 -9.34
N LEU A 268 -3.88 -2.74 -8.13
CA LEU A 268 -4.64 -1.69 -7.45
C LEU A 268 -4.40 -0.30 -8.09
N ALA A 269 -3.18 0.01 -8.54
CA ALA A 269 -2.90 1.22 -9.31
C ALA A 269 -3.59 1.20 -10.67
N MET A 270 -3.67 0.02 -11.30
CA MET A 270 -4.45 -0.16 -12.54
C MET A 270 -5.94 0.10 -12.32
N ALA A 271 -6.52 -0.36 -11.22
CA ALA A 271 -7.92 -0.11 -10.89
C ALA A 271 -8.22 1.39 -10.72
N GLN A 272 -7.33 2.16 -10.09
CA GLN A 272 -7.44 3.62 -10.00
C GLN A 272 -7.28 4.28 -11.38
N ASN A 273 -6.34 3.83 -12.19
CA ASN A 273 -6.14 4.34 -13.55
C ASN A 273 -7.35 4.10 -14.44
N MET A 274 -8.08 2.99 -14.26
CA MET A 274 -9.31 2.69 -15.03
C MET A 274 -10.42 3.73 -14.81
N GLU A 275 -10.50 4.34 -13.64
CA GLU A 275 -11.46 5.43 -13.39
C GLU A 275 -11.12 6.69 -14.20
N GLU A 276 -9.83 7.05 -14.25
CA GLU A 276 -9.34 8.13 -15.11
C GLU A 276 -9.56 7.84 -16.59
N VAL A 277 -9.27 6.61 -17.03
CA VAL A 277 -9.51 6.16 -18.42
C VAL A 277 -10.99 6.26 -18.76
N ASN A 278 -11.89 5.79 -17.90
CA ASN A 278 -13.34 5.88 -18.09
C ASN A 278 -13.83 7.34 -18.19
N ALA A 279 -13.32 8.23 -17.33
CA ALA A 279 -13.64 9.66 -17.38
C ALA A 279 -13.18 10.28 -18.70
N ILE A 280 -11.99 9.94 -19.19
CA ILE A 280 -11.47 10.40 -20.48
C ILE A 280 -12.31 9.86 -21.64
N MET A 281 -12.70 8.58 -21.60
CA MET A 281 -13.57 8.01 -22.64
C MET A 281 -14.94 8.69 -22.68
N GLN A 282 -15.54 9.00 -21.54
CA GLN A 282 -16.77 9.79 -21.46
C GLN A 282 -16.57 11.21 -22.02
N TYR A 283 -15.46 11.86 -21.68
CA TYR A 283 -15.12 13.17 -22.24
C TYR A 283 -14.98 13.12 -23.76
N MET A 284 -14.33 12.09 -24.31
CA MET A 284 -14.21 11.87 -25.75
C MET A 284 -15.58 11.70 -26.44
N GLN A 285 -16.50 10.91 -25.85
CA GLN A 285 -17.85 10.74 -26.34
C GLN A 285 -18.61 12.07 -26.39
N ILE A 286 -18.53 12.85 -25.34
CA ILE A 286 -19.16 14.18 -25.25
C ILE A 286 -18.55 15.11 -26.30
N SER A 287 -17.22 15.15 -26.42
CA SER A 287 -16.54 15.99 -27.41
C SER A 287 -16.90 15.62 -28.86
N GLN A 288 -17.05 14.34 -29.14
CA GLN A 288 -17.52 13.90 -30.48
C GLN A 288 -18.96 14.36 -30.77
N SER A 289 -19.83 14.40 -29.76
CA SER A 289 -21.21 14.88 -29.91
C SER A 289 -21.31 16.39 -30.18
N LEU A 290 -20.29 17.17 -29.82
CA LEU A 290 -20.20 18.61 -30.07
C LEU A 290 -19.66 18.98 -31.44
N GLY A 291 -19.39 17.99 -32.32
CA GLY A 291 -18.93 18.20 -33.69
C GLY A 291 -17.46 18.64 -33.80
N THR A 292 -17.15 19.42 -34.83
CA THR A 292 -15.76 19.85 -35.13
C THR A 292 -15.09 20.65 -34.02
N ASP A 293 -15.82 21.50 -33.32
CA ASP A 293 -15.27 22.31 -32.22
C ASP A 293 -14.85 21.46 -31.02
N GLY A 294 -15.63 20.41 -30.73
CA GLY A 294 -15.29 19.44 -29.68
C GLY A 294 -14.04 18.60 -30.03
N GLN A 295 -13.89 18.22 -31.29
CA GLN A 295 -12.73 17.46 -31.77
C GLN A 295 -11.45 18.30 -31.73
N LEU A 296 -11.51 19.59 -32.01
CA LEU A 296 -10.38 20.52 -31.94
C LEU A 296 -9.90 20.78 -30.51
N ALA A 297 -10.77 20.54 -29.52
CA ALA A 297 -10.40 20.72 -28.08
C ALA A 297 -9.53 19.59 -27.54
N ILE A 298 -9.39 18.47 -28.27
CA ILE A 298 -8.65 17.27 -27.81
C ILE A 298 -7.32 17.18 -28.55
N LYS A 299 -6.22 17.13 -27.78
CA LYS A 299 -4.89 16.78 -28.32
C LYS A 299 -4.79 15.26 -28.48
N THR A 300 -5.24 14.75 -29.61
CA THR A 300 -5.33 13.30 -29.89
C THR A 300 -3.99 12.60 -29.76
N ASP A 301 -2.89 13.21 -30.16
CA ASP A 301 -1.55 12.62 -30.10
C ASP A 301 -1.10 12.34 -28.66
N MET A 302 -1.30 13.34 -27.77
CA MET A 302 -0.96 13.21 -26.35
C MET A 302 -1.92 12.28 -25.61
N LEU A 303 -3.19 12.25 -26.04
CA LEU A 303 -4.23 11.44 -25.42
C LEU A 303 -3.99 9.95 -25.62
N VAL A 304 -3.57 9.54 -26.82
CA VAL A 304 -3.26 8.12 -27.13
C VAL A 304 -2.10 7.65 -26.27
N ASP A 305 -1.03 8.44 -26.15
CA ASP A 305 0.13 8.10 -25.33
C ASP A 305 -0.24 8.04 -23.84
N TYR A 306 -1.04 9.01 -23.37
CA TYR A 306 -1.51 9.04 -21.98
C TYR A 306 -2.37 7.84 -21.63
N LEU A 307 -3.35 7.48 -22.50
CA LEU A 307 -4.20 6.30 -22.29
C LEU A 307 -3.38 5.00 -22.32
N ALA A 308 -2.42 4.91 -23.23
CA ALA A 308 -1.56 3.74 -23.32
C ALA A 308 -0.69 3.58 -22.06
N ASP A 309 -0.19 4.67 -21.46
CA ASP A 309 0.54 4.65 -20.20
C ASP A 309 -0.35 4.24 -19.03
N LYS A 310 -1.57 4.76 -18.97
CA LYS A 310 -2.54 4.43 -17.91
C LYS A 310 -3.06 3.00 -17.99
N LEU A 311 -3.23 2.48 -19.19
CA LEU A 311 -3.63 1.09 -19.44
C LEU A 311 -2.46 0.10 -19.34
N GLY A 312 -1.22 0.58 -19.19
CA GLY A 312 -0.04 -0.27 -19.09
C GLY A 312 0.33 -0.98 -20.39
N VAL A 313 -0.01 -0.39 -21.57
CA VAL A 313 0.34 -0.95 -22.88
C VAL A 313 1.87 -0.92 -23.04
N PRO A 314 2.53 -2.05 -23.34
CA PRO A 314 3.99 -2.09 -23.49
C PRO A 314 4.48 -1.14 -24.58
N ALA A 315 5.62 -0.47 -24.35
CA ALA A 315 6.23 0.45 -25.32
C ALA A 315 6.55 -0.23 -26.67
N ALA A 316 6.84 -1.54 -26.65
CA ALA A 316 7.12 -2.32 -27.86
C ALA A 316 5.95 -2.44 -28.83
N VAL A 317 4.73 -2.17 -28.38
CA VAL A 317 3.49 -2.26 -29.19
C VAL A 317 3.05 -0.88 -29.67
N ARG A 318 3.75 0.18 -29.25
CA ARG A 318 3.38 1.57 -29.55
C ARG A 318 4.33 2.16 -30.60
N ASN A 319 3.78 2.83 -31.59
CA ASN A 319 4.60 3.65 -32.48
C ASN A 319 5.06 4.92 -31.75
N THR A 320 6.33 5.25 -31.88
CA THR A 320 6.88 6.50 -31.38
C THR A 320 6.28 7.70 -32.11
N ALA A 321 6.37 8.89 -31.50
CA ALA A 321 5.87 10.13 -32.13
C ALA A 321 6.53 10.36 -33.52
N ALA A 322 7.81 9.98 -33.69
CA ALA A 322 8.52 10.07 -34.97
C ALA A 322 7.98 9.09 -36.00
N GLU A 323 7.74 7.83 -35.64
CA GLU A 323 7.15 6.82 -36.52
C GLU A 323 5.71 7.19 -36.94
N ARG A 324 4.92 7.72 -36.02
CA ARG A 324 3.56 8.23 -36.32
C ARG A 324 3.59 9.40 -37.30
N ALA A 325 4.55 10.31 -37.18
CA ALA A 325 4.69 11.44 -38.11
C ALA A 325 5.02 10.95 -39.53
N VAL A 326 5.92 9.97 -39.67
CA VAL A 326 6.25 9.36 -40.99
C VAL A 326 5.03 8.67 -41.59
N LEU A 327 4.29 7.87 -40.82
CA LEU A 327 3.08 7.19 -41.28
C LEU A 327 1.96 8.17 -41.69
N MET A 328 1.81 9.27 -40.96
CA MET A 328 0.87 10.33 -41.31
C MET A 328 1.24 11.03 -42.64
N GLU A 329 2.53 11.25 -42.87
CA GLU A 329 3.02 11.85 -44.10
C GLU A 329 2.83 10.92 -45.30
N GLU A 330 3.10 9.62 -45.11
CA GLU A 330 2.80 8.60 -46.13
C GLU A 330 1.31 8.51 -46.46
N MET A 331 0.41 8.47 -45.44
CA MET A 331 -1.01 8.47 -45.66
C MET A 331 -1.50 9.72 -46.38
N ARG A 332 -0.96 10.90 -46.04
CA ARG A 332 -1.32 12.16 -46.68
C ARG A 332 -0.90 12.16 -48.17
N ASN A 333 0.29 11.65 -48.46
CA ASN A 333 0.78 11.50 -49.83
C ASN A 333 -0.06 10.53 -50.64
N GLN A 334 -0.48 9.40 -50.07
CA GLN A 334 -1.40 8.45 -50.73
C GLN A 334 -2.76 9.05 -50.98
N GLN A 335 -3.33 9.81 -50.02
CA GLN A 335 -4.60 10.50 -50.22
C GLN A 335 -4.53 11.57 -51.35
N GLN A 336 -3.43 12.31 -51.39
CA GLN A 336 -3.18 13.28 -52.48
C GLN A 336 -3.07 12.60 -53.83
N GLN A 337 -2.34 11.47 -53.92
CA GLN A 337 -2.26 10.70 -55.18
C GLN A 337 -3.61 10.14 -55.62
N GLN A 338 -4.41 9.63 -54.65
CA GLN A 338 -5.76 9.16 -54.95
C GLN A 338 -6.70 10.29 -55.42
N ALA A 339 -6.61 11.47 -54.78
CA ALA A 339 -7.40 12.64 -55.18
C ALA A 339 -6.99 13.14 -56.58
N ILE A 340 -5.71 13.16 -56.93
CA ILE A 340 -5.19 13.50 -58.25
C ILE A 340 -5.69 12.46 -59.30
N ALA A 341 -5.59 11.17 -58.97
CA ALA A 341 -6.04 10.11 -59.86
C ALA A 341 -7.57 10.19 -60.13
N GLN A 342 -8.37 10.49 -59.10
CA GLN A 342 -9.83 10.70 -59.21
C GLN A 342 -10.13 11.95 -60.05
N ALA A 343 -9.42 13.06 -59.84
CA ALA A 343 -9.60 14.27 -60.64
C ALA A 343 -9.23 14.04 -62.10
N MET A 344 -8.15 13.30 -62.41
CA MET A 344 -7.79 12.93 -63.77
C MET A 344 -8.82 11.99 -64.43
N ALA A 345 -9.37 11.04 -63.66
CA ALA A 345 -10.44 10.15 -64.15
C ALA A 345 -11.73 10.92 -64.46
N MET A 346 -12.13 11.89 -63.64
CA MET A 346 -13.25 12.77 -63.87
C MET A 346 -13.02 13.68 -65.10
N GLN A 347 -11.83 14.23 -65.32
CA GLN A 347 -11.46 15.00 -66.50
C GLN A 347 -11.49 14.16 -67.76
N ALA A 348 -11.03 12.92 -67.75
CA ALA A 348 -11.08 11.99 -68.87
C ALA A 348 -12.53 11.64 -69.28
N GLN A 349 -13.42 11.46 -68.27
CA GLN A 349 -14.86 11.23 -68.54
C GLN A 349 -15.57 12.49 -69.13
N ALA A 350 -15.21 13.66 -68.60
CA ALA A 350 -15.75 14.92 -69.14
C ALA A 350 -15.26 15.21 -70.57
N GLY A 351 -14.00 14.85 -70.89
CA GLY A 351 -13.47 14.97 -72.28
C GLY A 351 -14.06 13.98 -73.23
N ALA A 352 -14.41 12.77 -72.82
CA ALA A 352 -15.09 11.80 -73.65
C ALA A 352 -16.56 12.17 -73.99
N GLY A 353 -17.21 12.93 -73.06
CA GLY A 353 -18.61 13.43 -73.30
C GLY A 353 -18.71 14.60 -74.33
N MET A 354 -17.61 15.29 -74.63
CA MET A 354 -17.60 16.41 -75.58
C MET A 354 -17.32 16.00 -77.00
N GLN A 355 -16.95 14.76 -77.30
CA GLN A 355 -16.70 14.25 -78.63
C GLN A 355 -17.90 13.59 -79.28
N ALA A 356 -19.09 13.56 -78.67
CA ALA A 356 -20.30 12.94 -79.16
C ALA A 356 -21.40 13.98 -79.55
N LEU A 357 -21.03 15.10 -80.19
CA LEU A 357 -22.01 15.93 -80.87
C LEU A 357 -22.04 15.57 -82.39
N PRO A 358 -23.13 15.04 -82.95
CA PRO A 358 -23.22 14.78 -84.37
C PRO A 358 -23.23 16.08 -85.14
N ALA A 359 -22.48 16.11 -86.22
CA ALA A 359 -22.51 17.21 -87.22
C ALA A 359 -23.91 17.44 -87.77
N PRO A 360 -24.34 18.68 -88.02
CA PRO A 360 -25.60 18.93 -88.64
C PRO A 360 -25.54 18.55 -90.16
N GLU A 361 -26.35 17.59 -90.54
CA GLU A 361 -26.61 17.31 -92.00
C GLU A 361 -27.26 18.49 -92.64
N GLY A 362 -26.69 18.85 -93.80
CA GLY A 362 -26.93 20.03 -94.54
C GLY A 362 -28.25 20.18 -95.21
N ALA A 363 -28.58 21.39 -95.43
CA ALA A 363 -29.60 21.83 -96.34
C ALA A 363 -29.12 21.85 -97.78
N MET A 364 -29.88 21.25 -98.53
CA MET A 364 -30.14 21.77 -99.87
C MET A 364 -31.60 22.01 -100.01
#